data_97c64a2781c77bfbeab940f2597d52c0
#
_entry.id   97c64a2781c77bfbeab940f2597d52c0
#
_cell.length_a   1.000
_cell.length_b   1.000
_cell.length_c   1.000
_cell.angle_alpha   90.00
_cell.angle_beta   90.00
_cell.angle_gamma   90.00
#
_symmetry.space_group_name_H-M   'P 1'
#
loop_
_entity.id
_entity.type
_entity.pdbx_description
1 polymer ?
#
loop_
_entity_poly.entity_id
_entity_poly.type
_entity_poly.pdbx_seq_one_letter_code
_entity_poly.pdbx_strand_id
1 'polypeptide(L)'
;MSNSGDSLIISLFAITSTAAIILIGTFTFSRIVLRRYSAVVHRLYNLSFKGVDTERKRIASELHDQLGAHWVRMSHNFERLKTELNAEQLIALNQLEVDYQLFKDKTHQIVEFMYPKGLATPNWKTSFKSMALQMSMGNVRVFFESHAVRYPSEKFLHHAYWAVQEILTNAIKHAHVSRIQISTVDEEDVLNIMVVYRATPEAVNWITGKRNAKGGFGTLIIGDRLRIIGAKQKITVQDQVVTHTISVPYENSDS
;
A
#
# COMPACT_ATOMS: atom_id res chain seq x y z
N MET A 1 -23.42 69.38 -22.82
CA MET A 1 -23.78 68.43 -21.71
C MET A 1 -23.43 66.97 -22.00
N SER A 2 -22.61 66.64 -23.03
CA SER A 2 -22.23 65.25 -23.39
C SER A 2 -20.94 64.75 -22.73
N ASN A 3 -20.11 65.62 -22.20
CA ASN A 3 -18.76 65.26 -21.72
C ASN A 3 -18.66 64.56 -20.32
N SER A 4 -19.72 64.64 -19.51
CA SER A 4 -19.69 64.01 -18.15
C SER A 4 -20.08 62.53 -18.15
N GLY A 5 -20.92 62.10 -19.07
CA GLY A 5 -21.31 60.70 -19.23
C GLY A 5 -20.17 59.83 -19.77
N ASP A 6 -19.47 60.31 -20.76
CA ASP A 6 -18.35 59.58 -21.38
C ASP A 6 -17.19 59.42 -20.41
N SER A 7 -16.89 60.41 -19.56
CA SER A 7 -15.87 60.35 -18.52
C SER A 7 -16.23 59.29 -17.43
N LEU A 8 -17.50 59.17 -17.07
CA LEU A 8 -17.96 58.17 -16.11
C LEU A 8 -17.83 56.73 -16.68
N ILE A 9 -18.18 56.52 -17.94
CA ILE A 9 -18.06 55.22 -18.61
C ILE A 9 -16.61 54.78 -18.70
N ILE A 10 -15.69 55.71 -19.09
CA ILE A 10 -14.27 55.43 -19.18
C ILE A 10 -13.67 55.06 -17.81
N SER A 11 -14.04 55.81 -16.74
CA SER A 11 -13.55 55.49 -15.40
C SER A 11 -14.10 54.18 -14.87
N LEU A 12 -15.34 53.82 -15.14
CA LEU A 12 -15.92 52.53 -14.75
C LEU A 12 -15.25 51.38 -15.48
N PHE A 13 -14.96 51.52 -16.77
CA PHE A 13 -14.22 50.54 -17.56
C PHE A 13 -12.80 50.36 -17.05
N ALA A 14 -12.09 51.43 -16.69
CA ALA A 14 -10.74 51.38 -16.13
C ALA A 14 -10.73 50.65 -14.76
N ILE A 15 -11.71 50.92 -13.90
CA ILE A 15 -11.84 50.23 -12.59
C ILE A 15 -12.14 48.76 -12.76
N THR A 16 -13.07 48.37 -13.63
CA THR A 16 -13.43 46.98 -13.87
C THR A 16 -12.28 46.20 -14.51
N SER A 17 -11.56 46.80 -15.47
CA SER A 17 -10.41 46.13 -16.07
C SER A 17 -9.24 45.95 -15.13
N THR A 18 -8.94 46.93 -14.29
CA THR A 18 -7.91 46.79 -13.22
C THR A 18 -8.27 45.75 -12.19
N ALA A 19 -9.54 45.70 -11.77
CA ALA A 19 -10.03 44.66 -10.85
C ALA A 19 -9.92 43.28 -11.47
N ALA A 20 -10.26 43.09 -12.74
CA ALA A 20 -10.13 41.83 -13.48
C ALA A 20 -8.66 41.37 -13.59
N ILE A 21 -7.73 42.27 -13.87
CA ILE A 21 -6.28 42.00 -13.95
C ILE A 21 -5.77 41.52 -12.56
N ILE A 22 -6.14 42.22 -11.49
CA ILE A 22 -5.76 41.82 -10.13
C ILE A 22 -6.30 40.44 -9.77
N LEU A 23 -7.57 40.15 -10.08
CA LEU A 23 -8.19 38.85 -9.84
C LEU A 23 -7.50 37.73 -10.63
N ILE A 24 -7.21 37.94 -11.91
CA ILE A 24 -6.46 36.97 -12.72
C ILE A 24 -5.04 36.79 -12.19
N GLY A 25 -4.37 37.87 -11.80
CA GLY A 25 -3.03 37.82 -11.23
C GLY A 25 -2.97 37.05 -9.91
N THR A 26 -3.90 37.32 -8.99
CA THR A 26 -3.98 36.61 -7.71
C THR A 26 -4.35 35.14 -7.89
N PHE A 27 -5.25 34.84 -8.80
CA PHE A 27 -5.64 33.47 -9.11
C PHE A 27 -4.48 32.65 -9.73
N THR A 28 -3.78 33.23 -10.69
CA THR A 28 -2.60 32.58 -11.32
C THR A 28 -1.46 32.40 -10.33
N PHE A 29 -1.17 33.42 -9.52
CA PHE A 29 -0.18 33.33 -8.45
C PHE A 29 -0.54 32.25 -7.43
N SER A 30 -1.76 32.24 -6.95
CA SER A 30 -2.25 31.19 -6.03
C SER A 30 -2.09 29.78 -6.62
N ARG A 31 -2.43 29.58 -7.89
CA ARG A 31 -2.22 28.30 -8.59
C ARG A 31 -0.74 27.89 -8.68
N ILE A 32 0.15 28.83 -8.95
CA ILE A 32 1.60 28.56 -9.03
C ILE A 32 2.13 28.19 -7.65
N VAL A 33 1.75 28.91 -6.60
CA VAL A 33 2.16 28.63 -5.22
C VAL A 33 1.64 27.25 -4.78
N LEU A 34 0.37 26.95 -5.02
CA LEU A 34 -0.22 25.65 -4.69
C LEU A 34 0.46 24.49 -5.42
N ARG A 35 0.79 24.67 -6.71
CA ARG A 35 1.51 23.64 -7.48
C ARG A 35 2.93 23.43 -6.94
N ARG A 36 3.66 24.50 -6.61
CA ARG A 36 5.01 24.37 -6.02
C ARG A 36 4.95 23.73 -4.64
N TYR A 37 4.00 24.14 -3.81
CA TYR A 37 3.81 23.53 -2.48
C TYR A 37 3.49 22.03 -2.59
N SER A 38 2.55 21.64 -3.47
CA SER A 38 2.24 20.22 -3.69
C SER A 38 3.45 19.44 -4.19
N ALA A 39 4.26 19.98 -5.08
CA ALA A 39 5.46 19.33 -5.59
C ALA A 39 6.52 19.10 -4.48
N VAL A 40 6.71 20.08 -3.58
CA VAL A 40 7.62 19.94 -2.44
C VAL A 40 7.11 18.91 -1.46
N VAL A 41 5.83 18.95 -1.13
CA VAL A 41 5.20 17.96 -0.26
C VAL A 41 5.33 16.55 -0.85
N HIS A 42 5.04 16.36 -2.14
CA HIS A 42 5.24 15.06 -2.81
C HIS A 42 6.69 14.60 -2.79
N ARG A 43 7.65 15.51 -2.98
CA ARG A 43 9.08 15.18 -2.91
C ARG A 43 9.48 14.71 -1.51
N LEU A 44 9.03 15.40 -0.47
CA LEU A 44 9.29 15.03 0.92
C LEU A 44 8.66 13.66 1.25
N TYR A 45 7.43 13.41 0.81
CA TYR A 45 6.79 12.10 0.97
C TYR A 45 7.58 10.99 0.28
N ASN A 46 7.96 11.19 -0.99
CA ASN A 46 8.74 10.19 -1.72
C ASN A 46 10.09 9.87 -1.06
N LEU A 47 10.77 10.87 -0.49
CA LEU A 47 12.00 10.68 0.27
C LEU A 47 11.73 9.91 1.57
N SER A 48 10.65 10.22 2.27
CA SER A 48 10.24 9.52 3.48
C SER A 48 9.90 8.05 3.20
N PHE A 49 9.17 7.75 2.12
CA PHE A 49 8.87 6.35 1.76
C PHE A 49 10.10 5.56 1.38
N LYS A 50 11.00 6.14 0.58
CA LYS A 50 12.28 5.49 0.26
C LYS A 50 13.06 5.17 1.53
N GLY A 51 13.10 6.10 2.50
CA GLY A 51 13.74 5.88 3.79
C GLY A 51 13.10 4.72 4.56
N VAL A 52 11.77 4.69 4.66
CA VAL A 52 11.04 3.63 5.36
C VAL A 52 11.22 2.27 4.66
N ASP A 53 11.12 2.21 3.32
CA ASP A 53 11.29 0.97 2.58
C ASP A 53 12.74 0.45 2.66
N THR A 54 13.73 1.35 2.61
CA THR A 54 15.16 1.01 2.80
C THR A 54 15.39 0.47 4.21
N GLU A 55 14.81 1.10 5.23
CA GLU A 55 14.96 0.67 6.62
C GLU A 55 14.26 -0.67 6.88
N ARG A 56 13.07 -0.89 6.33
CA ARG A 56 12.38 -2.19 6.38
C ARG A 56 13.23 -3.29 5.75
N LYS A 57 13.82 -3.03 4.57
CA LYS A 57 14.73 -3.96 3.90
C LYS A 57 15.94 -4.27 4.77
N ARG A 58 16.58 -3.25 5.35
CA ARG A 58 17.75 -3.39 6.22
C ARG A 58 17.43 -4.25 7.45
N ILE A 59 16.34 -3.90 8.16
CA ILE A 59 15.90 -4.64 9.35
C ILE A 59 15.56 -6.09 8.99
N ALA A 60 14.80 -6.32 7.92
CA ALA A 60 14.45 -7.67 7.48
C ALA A 60 15.69 -8.51 7.13
N SER A 61 16.70 -7.91 6.47
CA SER A 61 17.95 -8.59 6.16
C SER A 61 18.75 -8.91 7.43
N GLU A 62 18.92 -7.95 8.33
CA GLU A 62 19.63 -8.15 9.60
C GLU A 62 18.96 -9.24 10.46
N LEU A 63 17.63 -9.21 10.58
CA LEU A 63 16.89 -10.25 11.31
C LEU A 63 17.09 -11.62 10.66
N HIS A 64 17.01 -11.69 9.33
CA HIS A 64 17.22 -12.95 8.61
C HIS A 64 18.61 -13.53 8.84
N ASP A 65 19.65 -12.68 8.77
CA ASP A 65 21.05 -13.12 8.87
C ASP A 65 21.40 -13.48 10.31
N GLN A 66 21.04 -12.66 11.29
CA GLN A 66 21.30 -12.91 12.70
C GLN A 66 20.54 -14.11 13.24
N LEU A 67 19.23 -14.19 12.98
CA LEU A 67 18.41 -15.28 13.46
C LEU A 67 18.70 -16.59 12.72
N GLY A 68 19.05 -16.52 11.42
CA GLY A 68 19.39 -17.68 10.61
C GLY A 68 20.53 -18.52 11.22
N ALA A 69 21.59 -17.86 11.65
CA ALA A 69 22.71 -18.52 12.31
C ALA A 69 22.32 -19.17 13.65
N HIS A 70 21.44 -18.53 14.42
CA HIS A 70 20.92 -19.09 15.68
C HIS A 70 20.00 -20.29 15.43
N TRP A 71 19.15 -20.23 14.42
CA TRP A 71 18.27 -21.35 14.06
C TRP A 71 19.05 -22.59 13.66
N VAL A 72 20.08 -22.46 12.84
CA VAL A 72 20.96 -23.57 12.46
C VAL A 72 21.63 -24.19 13.71
N ARG A 73 22.17 -23.35 14.60
CA ARG A 73 22.80 -23.80 15.82
C ARG A 73 21.84 -24.53 16.76
N MET A 74 20.64 -23.99 16.94
CA MET A 74 19.61 -24.64 17.78
C MET A 74 19.16 -25.98 17.20
N SER A 75 18.96 -26.07 15.89
CA SER A 75 18.61 -27.34 15.23
C SER A 75 19.68 -28.39 15.45
N HIS A 76 20.97 -28.04 15.33
CA HIS A 76 22.07 -28.94 15.64
C HIS A 76 22.09 -29.38 17.11
N ASN A 77 21.78 -28.46 18.03
CA ASN A 77 21.72 -28.80 19.46
C ASN A 77 20.57 -29.78 19.75
N PHE A 78 19.41 -29.61 19.13
CA PHE A 78 18.30 -30.57 19.24
C PHE A 78 18.70 -31.97 18.77
N GLU A 79 19.31 -32.07 17.58
CA GLU A 79 19.78 -33.36 17.05
C GLU A 79 20.81 -34.04 17.98
N ARG A 80 21.76 -33.28 18.53
CA ARG A 80 22.73 -33.82 19.48
C ARG A 80 22.05 -34.31 20.75
N LEU A 81 21.14 -33.52 21.33
CA LEU A 81 20.44 -33.91 22.57
C LEU A 81 19.60 -35.17 22.38
N LYS A 82 19.00 -35.38 21.22
CA LYS A 82 18.22 -36.59 20.93
C LYS A 82 19.03 -37.88 21.11
N THR A 83 20.34 -37.84 20.89
CA THR A 83 21.23 -39.01 21.02
C THR A 83 21.65 -39.29 22.46
N GLU A 84 21.47 -38.34 23.38
CA GLU A 84 21.96 -38.42 24.77
C GLU A 84 20.84 -38.65 25.80
N LEU A 85 19.56 -38.47 25.41
CA LEU A 85 18.44 -38.47 26.33
C LEU A 85 17.70 -39.82 26.38
N ASN A 86 17.09 -40.10 27.55
CA ASN A 86 16.18 -41.23 27.72
C ASN A 86 14.80 -40.95 27.14
N ALA A 87 13.91 -41.96 27.12
CA ALA A 87 12.58 -41.88 26.49
C ALA A 87 11.68 -40.79 27.10
N GLU A 88 11.71 -40.57 28.41
CA GLU A 88 10.90 -39.54 29.07
C GLU A 88 11.40 -38.13 28.76
N GLN A 89 12.68 -37.92 28.80
CA GLN A 89 13.32 -36.64 28.44
C GLN A 89 13.14 -36.32 26.97
N LEU A 90 13.10 -37.33 26.10
CA LEU A 90 12.88 -37.16 24.67
C LEU A 90 11.49 -36.60 24.36
N ILE A 91 10.46 -36.97 25.14
CA ILE A 91 9.10 -36.41 25.00
C ILE A 91 9.13 -34.90 25.25
N ALA A 92 9.78 -34.46 26.33
CA ALA A 92 9.91 -33.04 26.66
C ALA A 92 10.74 -32.27 25.59
N LEU A 93 11.82 -32.87 25.09
CA LEU A 93 12.63 -32.27 24.02
C LEU A 93 11.83 -32.09 22.71
N ASN A 94 11.06 -33.11 22.33
CA ASN A 94 10.22 -33.04 21.13
C ASN A 94 9.16 -31.90 21.23
N GLN A 95 8.56 -31.72 22.42
CA GLN A 95 7.65 -30.59 22.62
C GLN A 95 8.35 -29.25 22.46
N LEU A 96 9.54 -29.09 23.05
CA LEU A 96 10.34 -27.88 22.92
C LEU A 96 10.76 -27.63 21.46
N GLU A 97 11.08 -28.67 20.70
CA GLU A 97 11.39 -28.56 19.28
C GLU A 97 10.18 -28.09 18.46
N VAL A 98 8.98 -28.57 18.75
CA VAL A 98 7.74 -28.11 18.12
C VAL A 98 7.52 -26.61 18.38
N ASP A 99 7.68 -26.17 19.63
CA ASP A 99 7.53 -24.76 20.00
C ASP A 99 8.59 -23.89 19.33
N TYR A 100 9.82 -24.38 19.24
CA TYR A 100 10.89 -23.72 18.52
C TYR A 100 10.61 -23.57 17.02
N GLN A 101 10.11 -24.62 16.34
CA GLN A 101 9.76 -24.55 14.93
C GLN A 101 8.61 -23.54 14.70
N LEU A 102 7.62 -23.53 15.57
CA LEU A 102 6.53 -22.58 15.53
C LEU A 102 7.02 -21.12 15.68
N PHE A 103 7.97 -20.88 16.60
CA PHE A 103 8.59 -19.57 16.79
C PHE A 103 9.39 -19.15 15.57
N LYS A 104 10.20 -20.06 15.01
CA LYS A 104 10.98 -19.84 13.78
C LYS A 104 10.06 -19.45 12.61
N ASP A 105 8.98 -20.22 12.38
CA ASP A 105 8.05 -19.99 11.29
C ASP A 105 7.34 -18.64 11.44
N LYS A 106 6.92 -18.30 12.66
CA LYS A 106 6.30 -16.99 12.94
C LYS A 106 7.25 -15.84 12.70
N THR A 107 8.53 -16.00 13.08
CA THR A 107 9.55 -14.97 12.85
C THR A 107 9.83 -14.81 11.35
N HIS A 108 9.92 -15.90 10.60
CA HIS A 108 10.03 -15.84 9.15
C HIS A 108 8.84 -15.12 8.50
N GLN A 109 7.62 -15.39 8.95
CA GLN A 109 6.43 -14.70 8.47
C GLN A 109 6.48 -13.18 8.73
N ILE A 110 6.96 -12.76 9.90
CA ILE A 110 7.11 -11.33 10.23
C ILE A 110 8.14 -10.68 9.32
N VAL A 111 9.30 -11.31 9.12
CA VAL A 111 10.37 -10.80 8.25
C VAL A 111 9.88 -10.68 6.80
N GLU A 112 9.19 -11.71 6.29
CA GLU A 112 8.60 -11.70 4.95
C GLU A 112 7.51 -10.62 4.81
N PHE A 113 6.72 -10.37 5.86
CA PHE A 113 5.74 -9.30 5.86
C PHE A 113 6.38 -7.90 5.86
N MET A 114 7.53 -7.75 6.52
CA MET A 114 8.28 -6.49 6.53
C MET A 114 8.94 -6.19 5.18
N TYR A 115 9.48 -7.20 4.50
CA TYR A 115 10.11 -7.07 3.19
C TYR A 115 9.97 -8.38 2.39
N PRO A 116 8.93 -8.51 1.55
CA PRO A 116 8.60 -9.74 0.83
C PRO A 116 9.59 -10.00 -0.31
N LYS A 117 10.61 -10.84 -0.05
CA LYS A 117 11.62 -11.25 -1.04
C LYS A 117 11.01 -11.96 -2.25
N GLY A 118 9.86 -12.63 -2.07
CA GLY A 118 9.14 -13.33 -3.14
C GLY A 118 8.67 -12.43 -4.28
N LEU A 119 8.54 -11.12 -4.04
CA LEU A 119 8.14 -10.15 -5.09
C LEU A 119 9.20 -9.99 -6.18
N ALA A 120 10.47 -10.29 -5.89
CA ALA A 120 11.57 -10.28 -6.87
C ALA A 120 11.62 -11.53 -7.75
N THR A 121 10.66 -12.44 -7.63
CA THR A 121 10.67 -13.73 -8.32
C THR A 121 9.34 -13.98 -9.04
N PRO A 122 9.30 -14.91 -10.03
CA PRO A 122 8.05 -15.35 -10.66
C PRO A 122 7.00 -15.86 -9.65
N ASN A 123 7.43 -16.24 -8.44
CA ASN A 123 6.54 -16.69 -7.36
C ASN A 123 5.94 -15.54 -6.52
N TRP A 124 5.91 -14.31 -7.03
CA TRP A 124 5.40 -13.12 -6.35
C TRP A 124 4.01 -13.31 -5.71
N LYS A 125 3.20 -14.19 -6.27
CA LYS A 125 1.87 -14.54 -5.75
C LYS A 125 1.91 -15.10 -4.33
N THR A 126 3.00 -15.79 -3.97
CA THR A 126 3.18 -16.32 -2.60
C THR A 126 3.28 -15.21 -1.57
N SER A 127 3.88 -14.07 -1.91
CA SER A 127 3.96 -12.91 -1.02
C SER A 127 2.57 -12.31 -0.75
N PHE A 128 1.71 -12.20 -1.77
CA PHE A 128 0.32 -11.77 -1.59
C PHE A 128 -0.52 -12.78 -0.79
N LYS A 129 -0.31 -14.09 -1.03
CA LYS A 129 -0.95 -15.15 -0.25
C LYS A 129 -0.51 -15.10 1.22
N SER A 130 0.77 -14.89 1.47
CA SER A 130 1.31 -14.74 2.83
C SER A 130 0.73 -13.50 3.52
N MET A 131 0.64 -12.36 2.82
CA MET A 131 -0.03 -11.17 3.34
C MET A 131 -1.49 -11.44 3.71
N ALA A 132 -2.26 -12.11 2.86
CA ALA A 132 -3.65 -12.46 3.13
C ALA A 132 -3.79 -13.32 4.39
N LEU A 133 -2.92 -14.31 4.56
CA LEU A 133 -2.89 -15.16 5.76
C LEU A 133 -2.58 -14.35 7.02
N GLN A 134 -1.58 -13.48 6.98
CA GLN A 134 -1.16 -12.67 8.12
C GLN A 134 -2.19 -11.60 8.51
N MET A 135 -2.91 -11.06 7.53
CA MET A 135 -3.99 -10.10 7.77
C MET A 135 -5.31 -10.78 8.21
N SER A 136 -5.38 -12.11 8.16
CA SER A 136 -6.51 -12.89 8.65
C SER A 136 -6.41 -13.06 10.17
N MET A 137 -6.89 -12.08 10.94
CA MET A 137 -6.80 -12.06 12.40
C MET A 137 -8.20 -11.93 13.04
N GLY A 138 -8.41 -12.61 14.18
CA GLY A 138 -9.69 -12.57 14.89
C GLY A 138 -10.85 -13.04 14.00
N ASN A 139 -11.86 -12.19 13.83
CA ASN A 139 -13.04 -12.48 13.01
C ASN A 139 -12.88 -12.12 11.53
N VAL A 140 -11.73 -11.53 11.14
CA VAL A 140 -11.47 -11.14 9.75
C VAL A 140 -10.81 -12.30 9.00
N ARG A 141 -11.29 -12.58 7.79
CA ARG A 141 -10.70 -13.55 6.86
C ARG A 141 -10.35 -12.85 5.55
N VAL A 142 -9.10 -12.97 5.14
CA VAL A 142 -8.58 -12.42 3.89
C VAL A 142 -8.23 -13.59 2.98
N PHE A 143 -8.76 -13.58 1.77
CA PHE A 143 -8.52 -14.60 0.76
C PHE A 143 -7.73 -14.01 -0.39
N PHE A 144 -6.85 -14.80 -0.98
CA PHE A 144 -6.09 -14.43 -2.17
C PHE A 144 -6.27 -15.48 -3.26
N GLU A 145 -6.61 -15.00 -4.45
CA GLU A 145 -6.73 -15.80 -5.66
C GLU A 145 -6.02 -15.09 -6.82
N SER A 146 -5.37 -15.85 -7.69
CA SER A 146 -4.63 -15.27 -8.82
C SER A 146 -4.88 -16.04 -10.11
N HIS A 147 -5.36 -15.35 -11.11
CA HIS A 147 -5.46 -15.80 -12.50
C HIS A 147 -4.40 -15.14 -13.38
N ALA A 148 -3.58 -14.24 -12.84
CA ALA A 148 -2.49 -13.61 -13.56
C ALA A 148 -1.39 -14.64 -13.91
N VAL A 149 -0.84 -14.58 -15.12
CA VAL A 149 0.21 -15.46 -15.60
C VAL A 149 1.54 -14.72 -15.72
N ARG A 150 1.47 -13.44 -16.15
CA ARG A 150 2.66 -12.62 -16.39
C ARG A 150 3.28 -12.13 -15.08
N TYR A 151 4.57 -11.83 -15.13
CA TYR A 151 5.34 -11.27 -14.03
C TYR A 151 5.59 -9.77 -14.28
N PRO A 152 4.99 -8.89 -13.49
CA PRO A 152 5.37 -7.47 -13.48
C PRO A 152 6.77 -7.32 -12.88
N SER A 153 7.43 -6.18 -13.13
CA SER A 153 8.74 -5.97 -12.50
C SER A 153 8.66 -5.91 -10.97
N GLU A 154 9.76 -6.29 -10.32
CA GLU A 154 9.90 -6.25 -8.85
C GLU A 154 9.48 -4.90 -8.28
N LYS A 155 9.96 -3.81 -8.88
CA LYS A 155 9.63 -2.44 -8.46
C LYS A 155 8.12 -2.19 -8.45
N PHE A 156 7.41 -2.63 -9.50
CA PHE A 156 5.97 -2.43 -9.61
C PHE A 156 5.22 -3.25 -8.57
N LEU A 157 5.63 -4.50 -8.39
CA LEU A 157 5.03 -5.38 -7.39
C LEU A 157 5.25 -4.88 -5.96
N HIS A 158 6.42 -4.32 -5.62
CA HIS A 158 6.66 -3.74 -4.31
C HIS A 158 5.69 -2.61 -3.99
N HIS A 159 5.54 -1.63 -4.90
CA HIS A 159 4.61 -0.52 -4.68
C HIS A 159 3.16 -0.99 -4.62
N ALA A 160 2.75 -1.91 -5.48
CA ALA A 160 1.41 -2.49 -5.49
C ALA A 160 1.13 -3.28 -4.19
N TYR A 161 2.07 -4.09 -3.73
CA TYR A 161 1.99 -4.85 -2.48
C TYR A 161 1.72 -3.95 -1.28
N TRP A 162 2.51 -2.88 -1.12
CA TRP A 162 2.30 -1.94 -0.01
C TRP A 162 0.99 -1.15 -0.14
N ALA A 163 0.58 -0.82 -1.36
CA ALA A 163 -0.72 -0.18 -1.58
C ALA A 163 -1.88 -1.11 -1.17
N VAL A 164 -1.81 -2.39 -1.54
CA VAL A 164 -2.81 -3.40 -1.13
C VAL A 164 -2.79 -3.60 0.38
N GLN A 165 -1.62 -3.71 1.02
CA GLN A 165 -1.51 -3.84 2.46
C GLN A 165 -2.17 -2.66 3.19
N GLU A 166 -1.97 -1.44 2.72
CA GLU A 166 -2.60 -0.25 3.30
C GLU A 166 -4.12 -0.25 3.10
N ILE A 167 -4.60 -0.70 1.93
CA ILE A 167 -6.05 -0.87 1.68
C ILE A 167 -6.65 -1.87 2.66
N LEU A 168 -5.99 -3.03 2.86
CA LEU A 168 -6.44 -4.05 3.82
C LEU A 168 -6.46 -3.51 5.24
N THR A 169 -5.40 -2.81 5.64
CA THR A 169 -5.29 -2.19 6.97
C THR A 169 -6.42 -1.19 7.21
N ASN A 170 -6.72 -0.36 6.21
CA ASN A 170 -7.80 0.62 6.28
C ASN A 170 -9.18 -0.06 6.31
N ALA A 171 -9.40 -1.11 5.52
CA ALA A 171 -10.63 -1.88 5.54
C ALA A 171 -10.88 -2.54 6.90
N ILE A 172 -9.85 -3.18 7.48
CA ILE A 172 -9.93 -3.85 8.78
C ILE A 172 -10.19 -2.84 9.91
N LYS A 173 -9.47 -1.70 9.90
CA LYS A 173 -9.57 -0.70 10.97
C LYS A 173 -10.86 0.14 10.91
N HIS A 174 -11.36 0.43 9.72
CA HIS A 174 -12.38 1.47 9.55
C HIS A 174 -13.68 0.99 8.90
N ALA A 175 -13.71 -0.18 8.25
CA ALA A 175 -14.89 -0.64 7.53
C ALA A 175 -15.60 -1.82 8.24
N HIS A 176 -15.12 -2.26 9.40
CA HIS A 176 -15.69 -3.37 10.19
C HIS A 176 -15.95 -4.63 9.37
N VAL A 177 -14.97 -4.98 8.55
CA VAL A 177 -15.07 -6.11 7.61
C VAL A 177 -14.87 -7.44 8.30
N SER A 178 -15.59 -8.49 7.86
CA SER A 178 -15.35 -9.87 8.28
C SER A 178 -14.67 -10.70 7.19
N ARG A 179 -14.81 -10.29 5.94
CA ARG A 179 -14.24 -11.00 4.79
C ARG A 179 -13.71 -9.99 3.76
N ILE A 180 -12.50 -10.25 3.27
CA ILE A 180 -11.86 -9.51 2.18
C ILE A 180 -11.37 -10.51 1.14
N GLN A 181 -11.65 -10.23 -0.13
CA GLN A 181 -11.13 -10.99 -1.26
C GLN A 181 -10.10 -10.15 -2.01
N ILE A 182 -8.92 -10.70 -2.23
CA ILE A 182 -7.90 -10.17 -3.12
C ILE A 182 -7.86 -11.06 -4.35
N SER A 183 -7.95 -10.50 -5.54
CA SER A 183 -7.78 -11.25 -6.78
C SER A 183 -6.87 -10.51 -7.74
N THR A 184 -6.15 -11.28 -8.57
CA THR A 184 -5.28 -10.71 -9.61
C THR A 184 -5.57 -11.35 -10.95
N VAL A 185 -5.61 -10.53 -12.00
CA VAL A 185 -5.86 -10.95 -13.37
C VAL A 185 -5.05 -10.10 -14.35
N ASP A 186 -4.52 -10.73 -15.40
CA ASP A 186 -3.91 -10.02 -16.52
C ASP A 186 -5.00 -9.50 -17.45
N GLU A 187 -4.92 -8.24 -17.81
CA GLU A 187 -5.82 -7.61 -18.76
C GLU A 187 -4.99 -6.72 -19.71
N GLU A 188 -4.90 -7.12 -20.98
CA GLU A 188 -4.06 -6.45 -21.98
C GLU A 188 -2.64 -6.19 -21.47
N ASP A 189 -2.29 -4.90 -21.23
CA ASP A 189 -0.96 -4.46 -20.80
C ASP A 189 -0.87 -4.11 -19.32
N VAL A 190 -1.83 -4.53 -18.51
CA VAL A 190 -1.87 -4.27 -17.07
C VAL A 190 -2.13 -5.53 -16.26
N LEU A 191 -1.56 -5.58 -15.07
CA LEU A 191 -1.99 -6.46 -14.00
C LEU A 191 -3.06 -5.75 -13.19
N ASN A 192 -4.28 -6.25 -13.18
CA ASN A 192 -5.33 -5.77 -12.30
C ASN A 192 -5.29 -6.51 -10.97
N ILE A 193 -5.15 -5.76 -9.88
CA ILE A 193 -5.25 -6.25 -8.50
C ILE A 193 -6.54 -5.69 -7.93
N MET A 194 -7.46 -6.57 -7.57
CA MET A 194 -8.75 -6.20 -7.01
C MET A 194 -8.80 -6.57 -5.53
N VAL A 195 -9.27 -5.63 -4.70
CA VAL A 195 -9.54 -5.85 -3.28
C VAL A 195 -11.02 -5.56 -3.05
N VAL A 196 -11.78 -6.60 -2.68
CA VAL A 196 -13.24 -6.56 -2.56
C VAL A 196 -13.65 -6.89 -1.13
N TYR A 197 -14.51 -6.06 -0.54
CA TYR A 197 -15.08 -6.31 0.78
C TYR A 197 -16.44 -5.63 0.94
N ARG A 198 -17.23 -6.13 1.88
CA ARG A 198 -18.48 -5.47 2.30
C ARG A 198 -18.17 -4.54 3.47
N ALA A 199 -18.56 -3.28 3.35
CA ALA A 199 -18.40 -2.25 4.36
C ALA A 199 -19.73 -1.93 5.05
N THR A 200 -19.66 -1.33 6.26
CA THR A 200 -20.87 -0.79 6.89
C THR A 200 -21.35 0.47 6.17
N PRO A 201 -22.62 0.87 6.29
CA PRO A 201 -23.14 2.09 5.67
C PRO A 201 -22.33 3.35 6.05
N GLU A 202 -21.86 3.45 7.29
CA GLU A 202 -21.06 4.57 7.79
C GLU A 202 -19.70 4.60 7.09
N ALA A 203 -19.06 3.44 6.92
CA ALA A 203 -17.78 3.31 6.21
C ALA A 203 -17.96 3.62 4.72
N VAL A 204 -19.06 3.20 4.10
CA VAL A 204 -19.39 3.56 2.71
C VAL A 204 -19.50 5.08 2.56
N ASN A 205 -20.20 5.75 3.46
CA ASN A 205 -20.32 7.22 3.44
C ASN A 205 -18.95 7.90 3.61
N TRP A 206 -18.06 7.34 4.42
CA TRP A 206 -16.69 7.85 4.56
C TRP A 206 -15.85 7.63 3.28
N ILE A 207 -15.99 6.48 2.61
CA ILE A 207 -15.26 6.16 1.37
C ILE A 207 -15.78 6.98 0.20
N THR A 208 -17.12 7.17 0.08
CA THR A 208 -17.78 7.85 -1.04
C THR A 208 -18.00 9.34 -0.80
N GLY A 209 -18.02 9.76 0.47
CA GLY A 209 -18.15 11.17 0.86
C GLY A 209 -17.09 11.97 0.14
N LYS A 210 -17.50 13.08 -0.50
CA LYS A 210 -16.59 14.00 -1.18
C LYS A 210 -15.35 14.14 -0.31
N ARG A 211 -14.21 13.73 -0.84
CA ARG A 211 -12.90 13.82 -0.22
C ARG A 211 -12.68 15.26 0.26
N ASN A 212 -13.30 15.61 1.36
CA ASN A 212 -12.85 16.76 2.11
C ASN A 212 -11.39 16.51 2.41
N ALA A 213 -10.55 17.52 2.28
CA ALA A 213 -9.09 17.54 2.36
C ALA A 213 -8.47 16.90 3.64
N LYS A 214 -9.20 16.08 4.36
CA LYS A 214 -8.86 15.28 5.53
C LYS A 214 -8.88 13.76 5.26
N GLY A 215 -8.71 13.34 4.02
CA GLY A 215 -8.34 11.94 3.76
C GLY A 215 -7.09 11.64 4.59
N GLY A 216 -7.17 10.64 5.48
CA GLY A 216 -6.07 10.30 6.38
C GLY A 216 -4.79 9.99 5.59
N PHE A 217 -3.64 10.07 6.26
CA PHE A 217 -2.32 9.83 5.67
C PHE A 217 -2.28 8.56 4.81
N GLY A 218 -3.00 7.49 5.17
CA GLY A 218 -3.03 6.23 4.43
C GLY A 218 -3.52 6.34 2.98
N THR A 219 -4.55 7.14 2.70
CA THR A 219 -5.06 7.32 1.33
C THR A 219 -4.10 8.11 0.45
N LEU A 220 -3.34 9.06 1.02
CA LEU A 220 -2.28 9.79 0.32
C LEU A 220 -1.12 8.83 -0.01
N ILE A 221 -0.73 7.97 0.94
CA ILE A 221 0.30 6.94 0.77
C ILE A 221 -0.01 6.02 -0.41
N ILE A 222 -1.24 5.49 -0.48
CA ILE A 222 -1.67 4.64 -1.59
C ILE A 222 -1.51 5.38 -2.92
N GLY A 223 -2.05 6.61 -3.01
CA GLY A 223 -2.00 7.41 -4.23
C GLY A 223 -0.57 7.70 -4.71
N ASP A 224 0.34 8.02 -3.79
CA ASP A 224 1.73 8.33 -4.13
C ASP A 224 2.52 7.09 -4.56
N ARG A 225 2.32 5.94 -3.87
CA ARG A 225 2.94 4.67 -4.28
C ARG A 225 2.51 4.24 -5.69
N LEU A 226 1.23 4.33 -5.99
CA LEU A 226 0.70 3.96 -7.30
C LEU A 226 1.16 4.93 -8.40
N ARG A 227 1.31 6.22 -8.10
CA ARG A 227 1.83 7.20 -9.04
C ARG A 227 3.29 6.94 -9.43
N ILE A 228 4.14 6.48 -8.49
CA ILE A 228 5.55 6.14 -8.75
C ILE A 228 5.70 5.09 -9.85
N ILE A 229 4.74 4.18 -9.96
CA ILE A 229 4.74 3.08 -10.92
C ILE A 229 3.76 3.30 -12.09
N GLY A 230 3.18 4.50 -12.23
CA GLY A 230 2.20 4.77 -13.27
C GLY A 230 0.89 3.98 -13.13
N ALA A 231 0.66 3.31 -11.99
CA ALA A 231 -0.55 2.55 -11.75
C ALA A 231 -1.76 3.46 -11.48
N LYS A 232 -2.93 2.98 -11.87
CA LYS A 232 -4.21 3.67 -11.66
C LYS A 232 -5.02 2.93 -10.59
N GLN A 233 -5.71 3.69 -9.75
CA GLN A 233 -6.67 3.15 -8.79
C GLN A 233 -8.07 3.63 -9.13
N LYS A 234 -9.02 2.69 -9.17
CA LYS A 234 -10.46 2.93 -9.24
C LYS A 234 -11.13 2.35 -8.01
N ILE A 235 -12.01 3.09 -7.38
CA ILE A 235 -12.82 2.64 -6.25
C ILE A 235 -14.27 2.69 -6.71
N THR A 236 -14.97 1.57 -6.59
CA THR A 236 -16.41 1.47 -6.86
C THR A 236 -17.11 0.94 -5.61
N VAL A 237 -18.32 1.44 -5.38
CA VAL A 237 -19.18 0.99 -4.28
C VAL A 237 -20.55 0.69 -4.85
N GLN A 238 -21.01 -0.55 -4.64
CA GLN A 238 -22.34 -1.01 -5.03
C GLN A 238 -22.88 -1.91 -3.92
N ASP A 239 -24.08 -1.62 -3.43
CA ASP A 239 -24.75 -2.42 -2.39
C ASP A 239 -23.87 -2.72 -1.17
N GLN A 240 -23.16 -1.69 -0.67
CA GLN A 240 -22.17 -1.80 0.42
C GLN A 240 -20.92 -2.64 0.08
N VAL A 241 -20.82 -3.16 -1.14
CA VAL A 241 -19.59 -3.82 -1.60
C VAL A 241 -18.65 -2.77 -2.16
N VAL A 242 -17.48 -2.67 -1.56
CA VAL A 242 -16.39 -1.79 -1.98
C VAL A 242 -15.41 -2.61 -2.79
N THR A 243 -15.08 -2.12 -3.98
CA THR A 243 -14.05 -2.71 -4.84
C THR A 243 -12.98 -1.68 -5.13
N HIS A 244 -11.74 -1.96 -4.71
CA HIS A 244 -10.56 -1.24 -5.16
C HIS A 244 -9.95 -2.02 -6.31
N THR A 245 -9.82 -1.40 -7.47
CA THR A 245 -9.09 -1.95 -8.62
C THR A 245 -7.81 -1.15 -8.81
N ILE A 246 -6.66 -1.80 -8.73
CA ILE A 246 -5.34 -1.25 -9.00
C ILE A 246 -4.85 -1.85 -10.31
N SER A 247 -4.70 -1.01 -11.34
CA SER A 247 -4.17 -1.41 -12.66
C SER A 247 -2.69 -1.04 -12.72
N VAL A 248 -1.83 -2.05 -12.63
CA VAL A 248 -0.37 -1.94 -12.63
C VAL A 248 0.12 -2.20 -14.05
N PRO A 249 0.78 -1.25 -14.73
CA PRO A 249 1.31 -1.49 -16.07
C PRO A 249 2.41 -2.55 -16.03
N TYR A 250 2.48 -3.38 -17.08
CA TYR A 250 3.69 -4.16 -17.34
C TYR A 250 4.75 -3.23 -17.91
N GLU A 251 6.02 -3.46 -17.56
CA GLU A 251 7.11 -2.74 -18.22
C GLU A 251 7.08 -3.10 -19.71
N ASN A 252 7.00 -2.08 -20.57
CA ASN A 252 7.21 -2.29 -21.99
C ASN A 252 8.66 -2.74 -22.19
N SER A 253 8.86 -3.82 -22.93
CA SER A 253 10.18 -4.39 -23.27
C SER A 253 11.06 -3.46 -24.14
N ASP A 254 10.64 -2.20 -24.36
CA ASP A 254 11.24 -1.23 -25.29
C ASP A 254 11.79 0.03 -24.58
N SER A 255 12.34 -0.07 -23.36
CA SER A 255 13.05 1.06 -22.74
C SER A 255 14.40 0.66 -22.17
#